data_b352b84ea537bbfcbfd5503e710ad81a
#
_entry.id   b352b84ea537bbfcbfd5503e710ad81a
#
_cell.length_a   1.000
_cell.length_b   1.000
_cell.length_c   1.000
_cell.angle_alpha   90.00
_cell.angle_beta   90.00
_cell.angle_gamma   90.00
#
_symmetry.space_group_name_H-M   'P 1'
#
loop_
_entity.id
_entity.type
_entity.pdbx_description
1 polymer ?
#
loop_
_entity_poly.entity_id
_entity_poly.type
_entity_poly.pdbx_seq_one_letter_code
_entity_poly.pdbx_strand_id
1 'polypeptide(L)' 'MTKEDCIALLQSKRASLLSQGVERYPQRSDFTNEEVVAVKAHLGPWPRALEAAGIKPIKEKGEKKP' A
#
# COMPACT_ATOMS: atom_id res chain seq x y z
N MET A 1 10.93 -9.05 8.40
CA MET A 1 10.47 -7.76 7.87
C MET A 1 9.71 -7.04 8.96
N THR A 2 10.01 -5.78 9.17
CA THR A 2 9.35 -4.99 10.20
C THR A 2 8.20 -4.20 9.59
N LYS A 3 7.43 -3.55 10.47
CA LYS A 3 6.34 -2.68 10.02
C LYS A 3 6.89 -1.58 9.12
N GLU A 4 8.02 -1.00 9.50
CA GLU A 4 8.62 0.08 8.72
C GLU A 4 9.10 -0.43 7.38
N ASP A 5 9.62 -1.65 7.34
CA ASP A 5 10.02 -2.25 6.07
C ASP A 5 8.82 -2.39 5.13
N CYS A 6 7.67 -2.76 5.68
CA CYS A 6 6.46 -2.91 4.89
C CYS A 6 6.01 -1.56 4.34
N ILE A 7 6.08 -0.52 5.16
CA ILE A 7 5.73 0.83 4.71
C ILE A 7 6.66 1.28 3.59
N ALA A 8 7.96 1.06 3.78
CA ALA A 8 8.94 1.44 2.76
C ALA A 8 8.72 0.66 1.47
N LEU A 9 8.36 -0.61 1.59
CA LEU A 9 8.10 -1.45 0.43
C LEU A 9 6.94 -0.90 -0.39
N LEU A 10 5.84 -0.55 0.29
CA LEU A 10 4.69 0.01 -0.39
C LEU A 10 5.01 1.35 -1.04
N GLN A 11 5.72 2.21 -0.33
CA GLN A 11 6.07 3.52 -0.86
C GLN A 11 6.99 3.40 -2.05
N SER A 12 7.93 2.48 -1.99
CA SER A 12 8.87 2.23 -3.08
C SER A 12 8.12 1.78 -4.32
N LYS A 13 7.17 0.86 -4.15
CA LYS A 13 6.40 0.36 -5.27
C LYS A 13 5.55 1.48 -5.89
N ARG A 14 4.95 2.31 -5.05
CA ARG A 14 4.17 3.42 -5.57
C ARG A 14 5.03 4.37 -6.38
N ALA A 15 6.20 4.69 -5.86
CA ALA A 15 7.11 5.58 -6.59
C ALA A 15 7.51 4.98 -7.93
N SER A 16 7.74 3.67 -7.96
CA SER A 16 8.09 2.99 -9.20
C SER A 16 6.95 3.07 -10.21
N LEU A 17 5.71 2.86 -9.75
CA LEU A 17 4.55 2.95 -10.64
C LEU A 17 4.39 4.34 -11.21
N LEU A 18 4.54 5.36 -10.37
CA LEU A 18 4.43 6.74 -10.85
C LEU A 18 5.53 7.07 -11.84
N SER A 19 6.72 6.55 -11.61
CA SER A 19 7.83 6.76 -12.53
C SER A 19 7.55 6.16 -13.89
N GLN A 20 6.74 5.12 -13.94
CA GLN A 20 6.35 4.48 -15.20
C GLN A 20 5.11 5.10 -15.81
N GLY A 21 4.58 6.15 -15.19
CA GLY A 21 3.38 6.80 -15.69
C GLY A 21 2.10 6.08 -15.29
N VAL A 22 2.18 5.17 -14.32
CA VAL A 22 1.03 4.40 -13.87
C VAL A 22 0.47 5.05 -12.60
N GLU A 23 -0.73 5.63 -12.72
CA GLU A 23 -1.33 6.33 -11.58
C GLU A 23 -2.34 5.44 -10.89
N ARG A 24 -1.86 4.45 -10.18
CA ARG A 24 -2.72 3.59 -9.39
C ARG A 24 -1.98 3.17 -8.13
N TYR A 25 -2.74 2.68 -7.17
CA TYR A 25 -2.13 2.19 -5.93
C TYR A 25 -1.47 0.85 -6.17
N PRO A 26 -0.41 0.55 -5.41
CA PRO A 26 0.20 -0.78 -5.48
C PRO A 26 -0.82 -1.85 -5.13
N GLN A 27 -0.78 -2.94 -5.85
CA GLN A 27 -1.69 -4.06 -5.64
C GLN A 27 -0.93 -5.25 -5.11
N ARG A 28 -1.67 -6.21 -4.54
CA ARG A 28 -1.04 -7.41 -4.01
C ARG A 28 -0.28 -8.16 -5.10
N SER A 29 -0.77 -8.11 -6.31
CA SER A 29 -0.11 -8.79 -7.41
C SER A 29 1.22 -8.15 -7.80
N ASP A 30 1.50 -6.94 -7.30
CA ASP A 30 2.77 -6.28 -7.56
C ASP A 30 3.88 -6.79 -6.64
N PHE A 31 3.54 -7.65 -5.69
CA PHE A 31 4.48 -8.13 -4.68
C PHE A 31 4.50 -9.65 -4.65
N THR A 32 5.51 -10.22 -4.00
CA THR A 32 5.55 -11.65 -3.80
C THR A 32 4.57 -12.05 -2.70
N ASN A 33 4.27 -13.35 -2.63
CA ASN A 33 3.39 -13.83 -1.56
C ASN A 33 3.96 -13.52 -0.19
N GLU A 34 5.27 -13.66 -0.02
CA GLU A 34 5.90 -13.40 1.26
C GLU A 34 5.75 -11.94 1.65
N GLU A 35 5.89 -11.05 0.67
CA GLU A 35 5.74 -9.62 0.93
C GLU A 35 4.31 -9.29 1.30
N VAL A 36 3.35 -9.87 0.60
CA VAL A 36 1.94 -9.63 0.90
C VAL A 36 1.60 -10.11 2.30
N VAL A 37 2.08 -11.30 2.67
CA VAL A 37 1.82 -11.85 3.98
C VAL A 37 2.41 -10.95 5.06
N ALA A 38 3.65 -10.46 4.85
CA ALA A 38 4.28 -9.59 5.82
C ALA A 38 3.52 -8.28 5.96
N VAL A 39 3.10 -7.69 4.85
CA VAL A 39 2.35 -6.44 4.88
C VAL A 39 1.05 -6.62 5.64
N LYS A 40 0.33 -7.69 5.37
CA LYS A 40 -0.94 -7.94 6.05
C LYS A 40 -0.74 -8.22 7.53
N ALA A 41 0.35 -8.87 7.87
CA ALA A 41 0.64 -9.19 9.27
C ALA A 41 0.99 -7.94 10.07
N HIS A 42 1.69 -6.99 9.45
CA HIS A 42 2.17 -5.81 10.16
C HIS A 42 1.23 -4.61 10.02
N LEU A 43 0.59 -4.46 8.88
CA LEU A 43 -0.20 -3.27 8.59
C LEU A 43 -1.70 -3.55 8.51
N GLY A 44 -2.10 -4.82 8.42
CA GLY A 44 -3.51 -5.20 8.37
C GLY A 44 -4.02 -5.31 6.94
N PRO A 45 -5.35 -5.18 6.77
CA PRO A 45 -5.94 -5.30 5.44
C PRO A 45 -5.28 -4.36 4.44
N TRP A 46 -5.29 -4.75 3.18
CA TRP A 46 -4.57 -4.00 2.15
C TRP A 46 -4.93 -2.52 2.11
N PRO A 47 -6.22 -2.13 2.14
CA PRO A 47 -6.54 -0.71 2.16
C PRO A 47 -5.93 0.00 3.36
N ARG A 48 -5.92 -0.65 4.52
CA ARG A 48 -5.34 -0.08 5.72
C ARG A 48 -3.83 0.04 5.57
N ALA A 49 -3.20 -0.94 4.93
CA ALA A 49 -1.77 -0.91 4.70
C ALA A 49 -1.39 0.28 3.82
N LEU A 50 -2.17 0.55 2.79
CA LEU A 50 -1.91 1.69 1.93
C LEU A 50 -2.03 3.00 2.68
N GLU A 51 -3.00 3.09 3.57
CA GLU A 51 -3.15 4.29 4.40
C GLU A 51 -1.97 4.46 5.35
N ALA A 52 -1.50 3.36 5.91
CA ALA A 52 -0.36 3.40 6.81
C ALA A 52 0.90 3.88 6.10
N ALA A 53 1.03 3.55 4.83
CA ALA A 53 2.16 3.99 4.02
C ALA A 53 1.99 5.41 3.49
N GLY A 54 0.85 6.04 3.76
CA GLY A 54 0.58 7.38 3.29
C GLY A 54 0.28 7.46 1.81
N ILE A 55 -0.04 6.33 1.20
CA ILE A 55 -0.30 6.28 -0.23
C ILE A 55 -1.74 6.62 -0.53
N LYS A 56 -2.66 6.02 0.21
CA LYS A 56 -4.08 6.20 0.00
C LYS A 56 -4.61 7.26 0.94
N PRO A 57 -5.42 8.19 0.47
CA PRO A 57 -6.01 9.20 1.36
C PRO A 57 -6.84 8.53 2.43
N ILE A 58 -6.65 8.97 3.64
CA ILE A 58 -7.36 8.38 4.76
C ILE A 58 -8.83 8.65 4.73
N LYS A 59 -9.19 9.84 4.33
CA LYS A 59 -10.52 10.13 4.30
C LYS A 59 -11.17 9.69 3.12
N GLU A 60 -11.20 9.02 2.75
CA GLU A 60 -11.96 8.61 1.76
C GLU A 60 -13.18 8.25 2.03
N LYS A 61 -13.27 8.62 2.69
CA LYS A 61 -14.24 8.46 3.03
C LYS A 61 -15.27 8.74 2.76
N GLY A 62 -15.19 8.81 2.57
CA GLY A 62 -16.00 9.01 2.35
C GLY A 62 -16.50 9.16 1.75
N GLU A 63 -16.43 9.35 1.52
CA GLU A 63 -16.98 9.43 1.04
C GLU A 63 -17.62 8.97 0.71
N LYS A 64 -17.74 8.73 0.79
CA LYS A 64 -18.46 8.34 0.58
C LYS A 64 -19.21 8.14 0.64
N LYS A 65 -19.36 8.29 0.70
CA LYS A 65 -20.14 8.17 0.74
C LYS A 65 -20.73 8.22 0.75
N PRO A 66 -20.96 8.26 0.62
CA PRO A 66 -21.70 8.24 0.61
C PRO A 66 -22.25 8.26 0.59
#